data_e098698be351287f3b6e4cbbe53e9734
#
_entry.id   e098698be351287f3b6e4cbbe53e9734
#
_cell.length_a   1.000
_cell.length_b   1.000
_cell.length_c   1.000
_cell.angle_alpha   90.00
_cell.angle_beta   90.00
_cell.angle_gamma   90.00
#
_symmetry.space_group_name_H-M   'P 1'
#
loop_
_entity.id
_entity.type
_entity.pdbx_description
1 polymer ?
#
loop_
_entity_poly.entity_id
_entity_poly.type
_entity_poly.pdbx_seq_one_letter_code
_entity_poly.pdbx_strand_id
1 'polypeptide(L)'
;LSFMTIESLSYRDAGVDIDAGDQLVERIKPLAGKTLREGVLGGIGGFGALFEVPRRYREPVLVSGTDGVGTKLKLAFELQRHDTIGIDLVAMSVNDILVQGAEPLFFLDYFACGKLDVETATDVVKGIAKGCELAGCALIGGETAEMPGMYPAGEYDLAGFAVGVVEKSAIIDGSTIIPGDVLLGLPP
;
A
#
# COMPACT_ATOMS: atom_id res chain seq x y z
N LEU A 1 46.99 4.56 -29.71
CA LEU A 1 46.07 3.91 -28.80
C LEU A 1 45.19 5.01 -28.16
N SER A 2 43.99 5.21 -28.72
CA SER A 2 42.98 6.12 -28.14
C SER A 2 42.39 5.42 -26.93
N PHE A 3 42.57 5.99 -25.74
CA PHE A 3 41.85 5.57 -24.56
C PHE A 3 40.40 6.01 -24.75
N MET A 4 39.49 5.05 -24.96
CA MET A 4 38.07 5.28 -24.79
C MET A 4 37.86 5.61 -23.29
N THR A 5 37.54 6.86 -22.99
CA THR A 5 36.98 7.25 -21.69
C THR A 5 35.63 6.53 -21.58
N ILE A 6 35.56 5.53 -20.72
CA ILE A 6 34.29 4.92 -20.36
C ILE A 6 33.60 5.99 -19.50
N GLU A 7 32.61 6.70 -20.04
CA GLU A 7 31.71 7.54 -19.27
C GLU A 7 31.00 6.63 -18.26
N SER A 8 31.10 6.99 -17.00
CA SER A 8 30.40 6.28 -15.92
C SER A 8 28.90 6.47 -16.12
N LEU A 9 28.18 5.39 -16.42
CA LEU A 9 26.72 5.39 -16.47
C LEU A 9 26.15 5.73 -15.11
N SER A 10 25.20 6.67 -15.06
CA SER A 10 24.45 7.01 -13.86
C SER A 10 23.07 6.31 -13.84
N TYR A 11 22.42 6.27 -12.69
CA TYR A 11 21.03 5.79 -12.58
C TYR A 11 20.09 6.62 -13.47
N ARG A 12 20.32 7.92 -13.59
CA ARG A 12 19.55 8.82 -14.46
C ARG A 12 19.69 8.47 -15.93
N ASP A 13 20.88 8.05 -16.38
CA ASP A 13 21.11 7.58 -17.74
C ASP A 13 20.40 6.25 -18.01
N ALA A 14 20.19 5.44 -16.98
CA ALA A 14 19.39 4.22 -17.02
C ALA A 14 17.87 4.49 -16.91
N GLY A 15 17.45 5.75 -16.74
CA GLY A 15 16.04 6.16 -16.66
C GLY A 15 15.45 6.15 -15.26
N VAL A 16 16.28 6.04 -14.20
CA VAL A 16 15.85 6.07 -12.78
C VAL A 16 16.29 7.38 -12.15
N ASP A 17 15.35 8.15 -11.58
CA ASP A 17 15.61 9.45 -10.96
C ASP A 17 15.56 9.35 -9.41
N ILE A 18 16.73 9.16 -8.80
CA ILE A 18 16.86 9.06 -7.33
C ILE A 18 16.35 10.32 -6.64
N ASP A 19 16.60 11.51 -7.20
CA ASP A 19 16.17 12.78 -6.61
C ASP A 19 14.63 12.87 -6.57
N ALA A 20 13.95 12.36 -7.61
CA ALA A 20 12.50 12.28 -7.65
C ALA A 20 11.97 11.29 -6.58
N GLY A 21 12.64 10.16 -6.38
CA GLY A 21 12.33 9.21 -5.30
C GLY A 21 12.44 9.84 -3.92
N ASP A 22 13.52 10.54 -3.65
CA ASP A 22 13.74 11.26 -2.38
C ASP A 22 12.68 12.35 -2.15
N GLN A 23 12.32 13.11 -3.18
CA GLN A 23 11.24 14.10 -3.11
C GLN A 23 9.89 13.46 -2.78
N LEU A 24 9.58 12.32 -3.38
CA LEU A 24 8.37 11.59 -3.08
C LEU A 24 8.35 11.17 -1.60
N VAL A 25 9.42 10.56 -1.10
CA VAL A 25 9.53 10.15 0.30
C VAL A 25 9.27 11.31 1.26
N GLU A 26 9.86 12.49 1.02
CA GLU A 26 9.63 13.66 1.86
C GLU A 26 8.15 14.14 1.82
N ARG A 27 7.47 14.02 0.69
CA ARG A 27 6.06 14.39 0.56
C ARG A 27 5.12 13.40 1.24
N ILE A 28 5.43 12.11 1.23
CA ILE A 28 4.55 11.07 1.79
C ILE A 28 4.74 10.88 3.30
N LYS A 29 5.90 11.19 3.88
CA LYS A 29 6.13 11.11 5.33
C LYS A 29 5.03 11.76 6.18
N PRO A 30 4.61 13.02 5.93
CA PRO A 30 3.54 13.64 6.71
C PRO A 30 2.16 12.99 6.47
N LEU A 31 1.93 12.39 5.31
CA LEU A 31 0.69 11.68 5.01
C LEU A 31 0.61 10.38 5.80
N ALA A 32 1.66 9.57 5.74
CA ALA A 32 1.78 8.35 6.54
C ALA A 32 1.76 8.66 8.05
N GLY A 33 2.38 9.76 8.47
CA GLY A 33 2.37 10.21 9.86
C GLY A 33 0.98 10.38 10.47
N LYS A 34 -0.03 10.70 9.66
CA LYS A 34 -1.44 10.83 10.11
C LYS A 34 -2.09 9.49 10.43
N THR A 35 -1.57 8.41 9.89
CA THR A 35 -2.10 7.05 10.05
C THR A 35 -1.50 6.31 11.25
N LEU A 36 -0.50 6.89 11.91
CA LEU A 36 0.21 6.25 13.03
C LEU A 36 -0.76 5.90 14.15
N ARG A 37 -0.57 4.70 14.70
CA ARG A 37 -1.35 4.16 15.81
C ARG A 37 -0.45 3.45 16.81
N GLU A 38 -1.04 3.05 17.94
CA GLU A 38 -0.37 2.19 18.92
C GLU A 38 0.15 0.91 18.26
N GLY A 39 1.38 0.54 18.58
CA GLY A 39 2.09 -0.61 18.01
C GLY A 39 3.13 -0.22 16.94
N VAL A 40 3.04 0.93 16.30
CA VAL A 40 4.07 1.38 15.35
C VAL A 40 5.33 1.78 16.10
N LEU A 41 6.46 1.12 15.78
CA LEU A 41 7.75 1.35 16.45
C LEU A 41 8.74 2.20 15.60
N GLY A 42 8.32 2.67 14.43
CA GLY A 42 9.15 3.51 13.55
C GLY A 42 8.33 4.16 12.46
N GLY A 43 8.93 5.09 11.73
CA GLY A 43 8.31 5.78 10.59
C GLY A 43 8.86 5.31 9.24
N ILE A 44 8.34 5.89 8.15
CA ILE A 44 8.84 5.67 6.79
C ILE A 44 10.28 6.19 6.65
N GLY A 45 11.13 5.42 5.95
CA GLY A 45 12.51 5.78 5.63
C GLY A 45 13.56 4.76 6.09
N GLY A 46 13.13 3.64 6.71
CA GLY A 46 13.98 2.49 7.02
C GLY A 46 13.83 1.36 6.00
N PHE A 47 14.64 0.30 6.14
CA PHE A 47 14.54 -0.89 5.27
C PHE A 47 13.36 -1.79 5.62
N GLY A 48 12.86 -1.73 6.83
CA GLY A 48 11.71 -2.51 7.29
C GLY A 48 10.90 -1.74 8.32
N ALA A 49 9.60 -2.00 8.32
CA ALA A 49 8.70 -1.43 9.30
C ALA A 49 8.55 -2.35 10.51
N LEU A 50 8.46 -1.77 11.69
CA LEU A 50 8.32 -2.49 12.94
C LEU A 50 6.95 -2.20 13.56
N PHE A 51 6.26 -3.27 13.93
CA PHE A 51 4.95 -3.17 14.58
C PHE A 51 4.87 -4.14 15.77
N GLU A 52 4.52 -3.64 16.95
CA GLU A 52 4.30 -4.46 18.14
C GLU A 52 2.88 -5.05 18.10
N VAL A 53 2.75 -6.37 18.20
CA VAL A 53 1.44 -7.02 18.29
C VAL A 53 0.75 -6.62 19.57
N PRO A 54 -0.51 -6.16 19.54
CA PRO A 54 -1.21 -5.68 20.73
C PRO A 54 -1.34 -6.75 21.81
N ARG A 55 -0.96 -6.41 23.05
CA ARG A 55 -0.92 -7.36 24.20
C ARG A 55 -2.29 -7.82 24.69
N ARG A 56 -3.38 -7.24 24.18
CA ARG A 56 -4.75 -7.65 24.53
C ARG A 56 -5.16 -9.02 23.96
N TYR A 57 -4.46 -9.50 22.92
CA TYR A 57 -4.66 -10.83 22.36
C TYR A 57 -3.88 -11.86 23.17
N ARG A 58 -4.53 -12.96 23.55
CA ARG A 58 -3.91 -14.05 24.33
C ARG A 58 -3.21 -15.06 23.42
N GLU A 59 -3.90 -15.42 22.33
CA GLU A 59 -3.39 -16.29 21.27
C GLU A 59 -3.52 -15.56 19.92
N PRO A 60 -2.69 -14.53 19.66
CA PRO A 60 -2.80 -13.74 18.44
C PRO A 60 -2.46 -14.57 17.22
N VAL A 61 -3.30 -14.46 16.18
CA VAL A 61 -3.05 -15.00 14.84
C VAL A 61 -2.96 -13.81 13.89
N LEU A 62 -1.86 -13.70 13.15
CA LEU A 62 -1.72 -12.70 12.10
C LEU A 62 -2.47 -13.15 10.86
N VAL A 63 -3.23 -12.24 10.27
CA VAL A 63 -3.92 -12.42 9.00
C VAL A 63 -3.34 -11.43 8.02
N SER A 64 -2.97 -11.89 6.84
CA SER A 64 -2.40 -11.03 5.80
C SER A 64 -3.02 -11.32 4.45
N GLY A 65 -3.21 -10.27 3.66
CA GLY A 65 -3.69 -10.33 2.30
C GLY A 65 -2.95 -9.33 1.42
N THR A 66 -2.90 -9.61 0.13
CA THR A 66 -2.38 -8.70 -0.88
C THR A 66 -3.33 -8.65 -2.05
N ASP A 67 -3.54 -7.45 -2.58
CA ASP A 67 -4.36 -7.26 -3.77
C ASP A 67 -3.79 -6.12 -4.64
N GLY A 68 -4.10 -6.17 -5.94
CA GLY A 68 -3.76 -5.13 -6.90
C GLY A 68 -5.02 -4.44 -7.41
N VAL A 69 -4.93 -3.14 -7.67
CA VAL A 69 -6.08 -2.37 -8.20
C VAL A 69 -6.52 -2.90 -9.57
N GLY A 70 -5.56 -3.31 -10.40
CA GLY A 70 -5.85 -3.88 -11.71
C GLY A 70 -6.45 -2.87 -12.68
N THR A 71 -7.41 -3.30 -13.50
CA THR A 71 -7.94 -2.50 -14.62
C THR A 71 -8.71 -1.24 -14.21
N LYS A 72 -9.08 -1.08 -12.94
CA LYS A 72 -9.65 0.19 -12.42
C LYS A 72 -8.69 1.36 -12.56
N LEU A 73 -7.37 1.10 -12.62
CA LEU A 73 -6.35 2.12 -12.89
C LEU A 73 -6.58 2.85 -14.20
N LYS A 74 -7.15 2.20 -15.22
CA LYS A 74 -7.50 2.86 -16.49
C LYS A 74 -8.43 4.05 -16.30
N LEU A 75 -9.37 3.96 -15.35
CA LEU A 75 -10.24 5.10 -15.03
C LEU A 75 -9.46 6.25 -14.41
N ALA A 76 -8.49 5.96 -13.53
CA ALA A 76 -7.64 6.99 -12.95
C ALA A 76 -6.82 7.71 -14.03
N PHE A 77 -6.30 6.95 -15.01
CA PHE A 77 -5.54 7.51 -16.14
C PHE A 77 -6.42 8.33 -17.06
N GLU A 78 -7.57 7.83 -17.46
CA GLU A 78 -8.51 8.52 -18.36
C GLU A 78 -9.08 9.80 -17.74
N LEU A 79 -9.40 9.77 -16.44
CA LEU A 79 -9.97 10.91 -15.72
C LEU A 79 -8.91 11.84 -15.14
N GLN A 80 -7.63 11.48 -15.21
CA GLN A 80 -6.52 12.18 -14.56
C GLN A 80 -6.80 12.48 -13.09
N ARG A 81 -7.35 11.47 -12.40
CA ARG A 81 -7.72 11.56 -11.00
C ARG A 81 -7.09 10.42 -10.21
N HIS A 82 -6.11 10.75 -9.39
CA HIS A 82 -5.24 9.78 -8.73
C HIS A 82 -5.41 9.75 -7.20
N ASP A 83 -6.09 10.73 -6.60
CA ASP A 83 -6.21 10.93 -5.16
C ASP A 83 -7.24 10.00 -4.47
N THR A 84 -8.03 9.24 -5.24
CA THR A 84 -9.06 8.33 -4.70
C THR A 84 -8.75 6.86 -4.88
N ILE A 85 -7.92 6.51 -5.86
CA ILE A 85 -7.63 5.09 -6.18
C ILE A 85 -6.91 4.37 -5.02
N GLY A 86 -6.14 5.11 -4.21
CA GLY A 86 -5.50 4.56 -3.02
C GLY A 86 -6.50 4.17 -1.92
N ILE A 87 -7.65 4.86 -1.82
CA ILE A 87 -8.71 4.49 -0.88
C ILE A 87 -9.29 3.12 -1.29
N ASP A 88 -9.54 2.92 -2.57
CA ASP A 88 -10.02 1.66 -3.12
C ASP A 88 -9.04 0.52 -2.88
N LEU A 89 -7.73 0.74 -3.11
CA LEU A 89 -6.68 -0.25 -2.85
C LEU A 89 -6.70 -0.71 -1.38
N VAL A 90 -6.74 0.22 -0.44
CA VAL A 90 -6.76 -0.12 0.99
C VAL A 90 -8.02 -0.88 1.35
N ALA A 91 -9.18 -0.44 0.85
CA ALA A 91 -10.46 -1.09 1.11
C ALA A 91 -10.47 -2.55 0.60
N MET A 92 -9.99 -2.81 -0.61
CA MET A 92 -9.87 -4.16 -1.17
C MET A 92 -9.04 -5.07 -0.25
N SER A 93 -7.80 -4.64 0.06
CA SER A 93 -6.87 -5.44 0.85
C SER A 93 -7.33 -5.65 2.30
N VAL A 94 -7.93 -4.61 2.91
CA VAL A 94 -8.41 -4.68 4.30
C VAL A 94 -9.66 -5.55 4.42
N ASN A 95 -10.55 -5.52 3.44
CA ASN A 95 -11.73 -6.39 3.45
C ASN A 95 -11.36 -7.87 3.45
N ASP A 96 -10.29 -8.27 2.77
CA ASP A 96 -9.82 -9.65 2.72
C ASP A 96 -9.39 -10.20 4.08
N ILE A 97 -8.82 -9.36 4.94
CA ILE A 97 -8.45 -9.76 6.29
C ILE A 97 -9.61 -9.59 7.28
N LEU A 98 -10.47 -8.58 7.06
CA LEU A 98 -11.63 -8.29 7.91
C LEU A 98 -12.65 -9.43 7.92
N VAL A 99 -12.91 -10.06 6.76
CA VAL A 99 -13.85 -11.18 6.66
C VAL A 99 -13.45 -12.39 7.49
N GLN A 100 -12.20 -12.49 7.92
CA GLN A 100 -11.70 -13.51 8.82
C GLN A 100 -11.75 -13.08 10.31
N GLY A 101 -12.34 -11.92 10.60
CA GLY A 101 -12.45 -11.37 11.95
C GLY A 101 -11.21 -10.60 12.43
N ALA A 102 -10.27 -10.32 11.54
CA ALA A 102 -9.03 -9.64 11.91
C ALA A 102 -9.22 -8.13 12.03
N GLU A 103 -8.60 -7.54 13.06
CA GLU A 103 -8.39 -6.11 13.17
C GLU A 103 -7.22 -5.71 12.29
N PRO A 104 -7.38 -4.75 11.36
CA PRO A 104 -6.28 -4.24 10.57
C PRO A 104 -5.24 -3.53 11.44
N LEU A 105 -3.97 -3.87 11.30
CA LEU A 105 -2.86 -3.27 12.04
C LEU A 105 -2.09 -2.27 11.21
N PHE A 106 -1.60 -2.73 10.05
CA PHE A 106 -0.80 -1.90 9.17
C PHE A 106 -0.94 -2.29 7.71
N PHE A 107 -0.51 -1.38 6.87
CA PHE A 107 -0.57 -1.45 5.41
C PHE A 107 0.79 -1.12 4.80
N LEU A 108 1.13 -1.79 3.72
CA LEU A 108 2.27 -1.51 2.84
C LEU A 108 1.76 -1.39 1.41
N ASP A 109 2.28 -0.44 0.64
CA ASP A 109 1.95 -0.28 -0.76
C ASP A 109 3.11 -0.66 -1.69
N TYR A 110 2.78 -0.97 -2.92
CA TYR A 110 3.71 -1.13 -4.03
C TYR A 110 3.24 -0.28 -5.20
N PHE A 111 4.00 0.75 -5.52
CA PHE A 111 3.77 1.62 -6.66
C PHE A 111 4.87 1.39 -7.70
N ALA A 112 4.50 0.96 -8.91
CA ALA A 112 5.45 0.69 -9.99
C ALA A 112 5.10 1.51 -11.23
N CYS A 113 6.09 2.15 -11.84
CA CYS A 113 5.91 3.00 -13.02
C CYS A 113 7.10 2.89 -13.97
N GLY A 114 6.94 3.37 -15.21
CA GLY A 114 8.05 3.46 -16.16
C GLY A 114 8.97 4.65 -15.88
N LYS A 115 8.37 5.77 -15.47
CA LYS A 115 9.05 6.99 -15.03
C LYS A 115 8.23 7.62 -13.92
N LEU A 116 8.88 7.98 -12.82
CA LEU A 116 8.22 8.54 -11.65
C LEU A 116 7.75 9.98 -11.93
N ASP A 117 6.44 10.20 -11.83
CA ASP A 117 5.82 11.51 -11.69
C ASP A 117 5.48 11.72 -10.21
N VAL A 118 6.20 12.63 -9.56
CA VAL A 118 6.12 12.84 -8.10
C VAL A 118 4.76 13.37 -7.67
N GLU A 119 4.08 14.19 -8.50
CA GLU A 119 2.76 14.73 -8.18
C GLU A 119 1.71 13.61 -8.19
N THR A 120 1.66 12.83 -9.27
CA THR A 120 0.76 11.68 -9.41
C THR A 120 0.98 10.65 -8.29
N ALA A 121 2.21 10.29 -8.01
CA ALA A 121 2.53 9.34 -6.94
C ALA A 121 2.14 9.88 -5.55
N THR A 122 2.36 11.19 -5.31
CA THR A 122 1.92 11.83 -4.06
C THR A 122 0.40 11.77 -3.89
N ASP A 123 -0.37 12.01 -4.94
CA ASP A 123 -1.83 11.94 -4.90
C ASP A 123 -2.30 10.50 -4.66
N VAL A 124 -1.69 9.50 -5.28
CA VAL A 124 -1.98 8.09 -5.01
C VAL A 124 -1.75 7.75 -3.54
N VAL A 125 -0.58 8.10 -2.99
CA VAL A 125 -0.25 7.80 -1.58
C VAL A 125 -1.14 8.60 -0.61
N LYS A 126 -1.57 9.80 -0.97
CA LYS A 126 -2.58 10.55 -0.21
C LYS A 126 -3.90 9.78 -0.11
N GLY A 127 -4.34 9.16 -1.21
CA GLY A 127 -5.48 8.25 -1.21
C GLY A 127 -5.26 7.03 -0.33
N ILE A 128 -4.09 6.40 -0.39
CA ILE A 128 -3.72 5.27 0.47
C ILE A 128 -3.75 5.67 1.95
N ALA A 129 -3.11 6.77 2.32
CA ALA A 129 -3.13 7.27 3.69
C ALA A 129 -4.56 7.55 4.17
N LYS A 130 -5.42 8.11 3.30
CA LYS A 130 -6.84 8.31 3.64
C LYS A 130 -7.58 7.00 3.83
N GLY A 131 -7.34 6.00 3.01
CA GLY A 131 -7.87 4.64 3.18
C GLY A 131 -7.43 4.01 4.50
N CYS A 132 -6.16 4.15 4.86
CA CYS A 132 -5.61 3.67 6.14
C CYS A 132 -6.24 4.38 7.34
N GLU A 133 -6.46 5.71 7.29
CA GLU A 133 -7.20 6.44 8.33
C GLU A 133 -8.61 5.88 8.52
N LEU A 134 -9.32 5.62 7.42
CA LEU A 134 -10.68 5.07 7.44
C LEU A 134 -10.74 3.65 7.99
N ALA A 135 -9.75 2.83 7.65
CA ALA A 135 -9.62 1.44 8.10
C ALA A 135 -9.04 1.31 9.52
N GLY A 136 -8.50 2.40 10.08
CA GLY A 136 -7.85 2.39 11.39
C GLY A 136 -6.52 1.63 11.41
N CYS A 137 -5.84 1.49 10.29
CA CYS A 137 -4.52 0.86 10.18
C CYS A 137 -3.44 1.90 9.85
N ALA A 138 -2.17 1.56 10.10
CA ALA A 138 -1.06 2.45 9.85
C ALA A 138 -0.41 2.17 8.49
N LEU A 139 -0.20 3.20 7.68
CA LEU A 139 0.70 3.13 6.52
C LEU A 139 2.14 3.25 7.04
N ILE A 140 2.86 2.13 7.09
CA ILE A 140 4.18 2.07 7.75
C ILE A 140 5.35 1.85 6.80
N GLY A 141 5.08 1.62 5.53
CA GLY A 141 6.09 1.41 4.49
C GLY A 141 5.47 1.11 3.15
N GLY A 142 6.32 0.80 2.21
CA GLY A 142 5.96 0.46 0.84
C GLY A 142 7.18 0.45 -0.06
N GLU A 143 6.95 0.33 -1.35
CA GLU A 143 7.98 0.36 -2.39
C GLU A 143 7.52 1.24 -3.54
N THR A 144 8.42 2.09 -4.03
CA THR A 144 8.24 2.82 -5.27
C THR A 144 9.29 2.32 -6.28
N ALA A 145 8.82 1.62 -7.31
CA ALA A 145 9.68 1.03 -8.31
C ALA A 145 9.61 1.80 -9.64
N GLU A 146 10.74 2.39 -10.05
CA GLU A 146 10.88 3.00 -11.36
C GLU A 146 11.51 1.99 -12.31
N MET A 147 10.73 1.54 -13.30
CA MET A 147 11.09 0.46 -14.23
C MET A 147 10.93 0.93 -15.68
N PRO A 148 11.94 1.62 -16.23
CA PRO A 148 11.91 2.16 -17.60
C PRO A 148 11.63 1.07 -18.62
N GLY A 149 10.67 1.32 -19.53
CA GLY A 149 10.31 0.39 -20.60
C GLY A 149 9.33 -0.73 -20.21
N MET A 150 8.98 -0.89 -18.94
CA MET A 150 7.97 -1.86 -18.51
C MET A 150 6.55 -1.27 -18.49
N TYR A 151 6.42 0.00 -18.18
CA TYR A 151 5.15 0.72 -18.18
C TYR A 151 5.17 1.87 -19.19
N PRO A 152 4.06 2.13 -19.90
CA PRO A 152 3.90 3.31 -20.72
C PRO A 152 4.06 4.61 -19.90
N ALA A 153 4.38 5.70 -20.58
CA ALA A 153 4.47 7.00 -19.95
C ALA A 153 3.09 7.41 -19.35
N GLY A 154 3.08 7.82 -18.10
CA GLY A 154 1.86 8.23 -17.37
C GLY A 154 1.03 7.08 -16.80
N GLU A 155 1.44 5.83 -17.01
CA GLU A 155 0.80 4.66 -16.41
C GLU A 155 1.65 4.12 -15.24
N TYR A 156 0.95 3.53 -14.27
CA TYR A 156 1.56 2.85 -13.12
C TYR A 156 0.73 1.62 -12.72
N ASP A 157 1.34 0.72 -11.98
CA ASP A 157 0.67 -0.36 -11.28
C ASP A 157 0.66 -0.10 -9.78
N LEU A 158 -0.38 -0.59 -9.10
CA LEU A 158 -0.61 -0.31 -7.69
C LEU A 158 -1.13 -1.56 -7.00
N ALA A 159 -0.39 -2.02 -6.00
CA ALA A 159 -0.76 -3.14 -5.15
C ALA A 159 -0.58 -2.78 -3.68
N GLY A 160 -1.21 -3.54 -2.79
CA GLY A 160 -1.13 -3.35 -1.36
C GLY A 160 -1.06 -4.64 -0.59
N PHE A 161 -0.50 -4.54 0.62
CA PHE A 161 -0.45 -5.57 1.64
C PHE A 161 -1.11 -5.06 2.91
N ALA A 162 -2.14 -5.76 3.37
CA ALA A 162 -2.74 -5.52 4.67
C ALA A 162 -2.33 -6.64 5.63
N VAL A 163 -1.99 -6.25 6.85
CA VAL A 163 -1.73 -7.19 7.95
C VAL A 163 -2.61 -6.82 9.12
N GLY A 164 -3.31 -7.82 9.63
CA GLY A 164 -4.17 -7.70 10.79
C GLY A 164 -3.91 -8.79 11.82
N VAL A 165 -4.64 -8.74 12.91
CA VAL A 165 -4.57 -9.70 14.01
C VAL A 165 -5.97 -10.12 14.45
N VAL A 166 -6.13 -11.37 14.77
CA VAL A 166 -7.36 -11.92 15.36
C VAL A 166 -7.00 -12.84 16.54
N GLU A 167 -7.84 -12.86 17.57
CA GLU A 167 -7.74 -13.89 18.60
C GLU A 167 -8.06 -15.25 17.97
N LYS A 168 -7.23 -16.27 18.22
CA LYS A 168 -7.36 -17.59 17.59
C LYS A 168 -8.76 -18.20 17.71
N SER A 169 -9.42 -17.99 18.86
CA SER A 169 -10.78 -18.46 19.11
C SER A 169 -11.88 -17.65 18.43
N ALA A 170 -11.53 -16.48 17.83
CA ALA A 170 -12.46 -15.58 17.18
C ALA A 170 -12.30 -15.56 15.64
N ILE A 171 -11.51 -16.48 15.08
CA ILE A 171 -11.36 -16.61 13.63
C ILE A 171 -12.71 -16.95 12.99
N ILE A 172 -13.07 -16.18 11.97
CA ILE A 172 -14.27 -16.41 11.14
C ILE A 172 -13.83 -17.18 9.89
N ASP A 173 -14.23 -18.46 9.81
CA ASP A 173 -13.87 -19.38 8.73
C ASP A 173 -15.08 -19.98 8.00
N GLY A 174 -16.29 -19.53 8.33
CA GLY A 174 -17.53 -20.04 7.78
C GLY A 174 -18.05 -21.35 8.39
N SER A 175 -17.31 -21.99 9.30
CA SER A 175 -17.68 -23.27 9.88
C SER A 175 -18.97 -23.24 10.74
N THR A 176 -19.35 -22.04 11.21
CA THR A 176 -20.55 -21.83 12.04
C THR A 176 -21.79 -21.45 11.24
N ILE A 177 -21.70 -21.28 9.93
CA ILE A 177 -22.83 -20.93 9.05
C ILE A 177 -23.80 -22.11 8.97
N ILE A 178 -25.08 -21.87 9.25
CA ILE A 178 -26.12 -22.88 9.27
C ILE A 178 -27.36 -22.47 8.43
N PRO A 179 -28.18 -23.40 7.99
CA PRO A 179 -29.47 -23.10 7.37
C PRO A 179 -30.36 -22.26 8.29
N GLY A 180 -30.83 -21.12 7.82
CA GLY A 180 -31.64 -20.16 8.57
C GLY A 180 -30.90 -18.87 8.90
N ASP A 181 -29.59 -18.80 8.66
CA ASP A 181 -28.83 -17.56 8.77
C ASP A 181 -29.32 -16.51 7.78
N VAL A 182 -29.30 -15.25 8.19
CA VAL A 182 -29.77 -14.12 7.39
C VAL A 182 -28.60 -13.52 6.59
N LEU A 183 -28.79 -13.35 5.31
CA LEU A 183 -27.84 -12.64 4.43
C LEU A 183 -28.11 -11.13 4.51
N LEU A 184 -27.10 -10.38 4.84
CA LEU A 184 -27.14 -8.91 4.85
C LEU A 184 -26.29 -8.39 3.70
N GLY A 185 -26.87 -7.49 2.88
CA GLY A 185 -26.14 -6.78 1.84
C GLY A 185 -25.82 -5.36 2.28
N LEU A 186 -24.62 -4.90 1.96
CA LEU A 186 -24.25 -3.49 2.05
C LEU A 186 -24.55 -2.83 0.69
N PRO A 187 -25.19 -1.64 0.65
CA PRO A 187 -25.38 -0.92 -0.61
C PRO A 187 -24.03 -0.46 -1.16
N PRO A 188 -23.94 -0.26 -2.49
CA PRO A 188 -22.73 0.25 -3.15
C PRO A 188 -22.42 1.70 -2.76
#